data_c3e47bed9bb63b1b31f1cedf78363a48
#
_entry.id   c3e47bed9bb63b1b31f1cedf78363a48
#
_cell.length_a   1.000
_cell.length_b   1.000
_cell.length_c   1.000
_cell.angle_alpha   90.00
_cell.angle_beta   90.00
_cell.angle_gamma   90.00
#
_symmetry.space_group_name_H-M   'P 1'
#
loop_
_entity.id
_entity.type
_entity.pdbx_description
1 polymer ?
#
loop_
_entity_poly.entity_id
_entity_poly.type
_entity_poly.pdbx_seq_one_letter_code
_entity_poly.pdbx_strand_id
1 'polypeptide(L)'
;NPTLKNTLSTHIPQKIENAQCEAGLVRCAEPLSAMLAAAHLPLGLHYLDTAWKYLLQNHPHDSICGCSCDDVARDMERRFAWARDIMQQYQQEAMRRLAAQTDTQQTLADEIPVQLFHLSPWPEENAIQTFTLRLPADTLLRGLAIRTADGQDIPCQIVRLRKDGVILHPMD
;
A
#
# COMPACT_ATOMS: atom_id res chain seq x y z
N ASN A 1 6.02 32.97 -21.19
CA ASN A 1 7.26 33.19 -20.44
C ASN A 1 7.36 32.10 -19.37
N PRO A 2 8.32 31.18 -19.50
CA PRO A 2 8.55 30.24 -18.41
C PRO A 2 9.21 31.01 -17.27
N THR A 3 8.47 31.18 -16.19
CA THR A 3 8.92 31.96 -15.04
C THR A 3 10.03 31.28 -14.26
N LEU A 4 10.09 29.96 -14.26
CA LEU A 4 11.12 29.18 -13.59
C LEU A 4 11.55 28.02 -14.48
N LYS A 5 12.69 28.15 -15.14
CA LYS A 5 13.25 27.07 -15.95
C LYS A 5 13.70 25.91 -15.05
N ASN A 6 13.50 24.68 -15.52
CA ASN A 6 13.99 23.43 -14.91
C ASN A 6 13.32 23.01 -13.56
N THR A 7 12.37 23.77 -13.01
CA THR A 7 11.71 23.38 -11.75
C THR A 7 10.96 22.05 -11.84
N LEU A 8 10.41 21.71 -13.01
CA LEU A 8 9.72 20.43 -13.23
C LEU A 8 10.68 19.23 -13.20
N SER A 9 11.95 19.43 -13.53
CA SER A 9 12.96 18.37 -13.60
C SER A 9 13.95 18.37 -12.43
N THR A 10 13.83 19.33 -11.51
CA THR A 10 14.66 19.40 -10.31
C THR A 10 14.10 18.49 -9.22
N HIS A 11 14.96 17.78 -8.50
CA HIS A 11 14.59 16.91 -7.39
C HIS A 11 13.45 15.92 -7.73
N ILE A 12 13.54 15.26 -8.89
CA ILE A 12 12.54 14.28 -9.35
C ILE A 12 12.18 13.24 -8.28
N PRO A 13 13.11 12.65 -7.50
CA PRO A 13 12.76 11.71 -6.44
C PRO A 13 11.74 12.27 -5.44
N GLN A 14 11.87 13.55 -5.04
CA GLN A 14 10.93 14.19 -4.11
C GLN A 14 9.53 14.36 -4.72
N LYS A 15 9.44 14.64 -6.02
CA LYS A 15 8.17 14.72 -6.74
C LYS A 15 7.49 13.35 -6.86
N ILE A 16 8.27 12.29 -7.03
CA ILE A 16 7.78 10.91 -7.02
C ILE A 16 7.27 10.55 -5.62
N GLU A 17 8.02 10.85 -4.56
CA GLU A 17 7.59 10.62 -3.17
C GLU A 17 6.30 11.39 -2.85
N ASN A 18 6.20 12.65 -3.31
CA ASN A 18 4.97 13.42 -3.17
C ASN A 18 3.77 12.71 -3.79
N ALA A 19 3.88 12.33 -5.06
CA ALA A 19 2.81 11.64 -5.78
C ALA A 19 2.44 10.30 -5.11
N GLN A 20 3.42 9.56 -4.58
CA GLN A 20 3.18 8.31 -3.87
C GLN A 20 2.46 8.54 -2.53
N CYS A 21 2.87 9.56 -1.76
CA CYS A 21 2.19 9.91 -0.51
C CYS A 21 0.74 10.38 -0.75
N GLU A 22 0.53 11.26 -1.74
CA GLU A 22 -0.82 11.70 -2.12
C GLU A 22 -1.69 10.52 -2.54
N ALA A 23 -1.21 9.68 -3.45
CA ALA A 23 -1.94 8.52 -3.92
C ALA A 23 -2.27 7.54 -2.78
N GLY A 24 -1.31 7.30 -1.89
CA GLY A 24 -1.51 6.41 -0.74
C GLY A 24 -2.52 6.94 0.27
N LEU A 25 -2.54 8.24 0.53
CA LEU A 25 -3.53 8.87 1.40
C LEU A 25 -4.91 8.85 0.75
N VAL A 26 -5.05 9.44 -0.45
CA VAL A 26 -6.36 9.66 -1.10
C VAL A 26 -6.98 8.35 -1.60
N ARG A 27 -6.18 7.45 -2.17
CA ARG A 27 -6.72 6.25 -2.84
C ARG A 27 -6.71 5.00 -1.94
N CYS A 28 -6.06 5.07 -0.79
CA CYS A 28 -5.96 3.89 0.08
C CYS A 28 -6.34 4.21 1.54
N ALA A 29 -5.63 5.11 2.22
CA ALA A 29 -5.82 5.32 3.65
C ALA A 29 -7.19 5.94 3.98
N GLU A 30 -7.63 6.95 3.23
CA GLU A 30 -8.95 7.57 3.42
C GLU A 30 -10.11 6.61 3.08
N PRO A 31 -10.11 5.87 1.95
CA PRO A 31 -11.13 4.87 1.69
C PRO A 31 -11.19 3.78 2.77
N LEU A 32 -10.05 3.27 3.25
CA LEU A 32 -10.01 2.33 4.36
C LEU A 32 -10.60 2.91 5.64
N SER A 33 -10.33 4.19 5.92
CA SER A 33 -10.92 4.90 7.06
C SER A 33 -12.45 4.96 6.95
N ALA A 34 -12.98 5.26 5.76
CA ALA A 34 -14.42 5.27 5.51
C ALA A 34 -15.04 3.87 5.68
N MET A 35 -14.37 2.82 5.20
CA MET A 35 -14.81 1.43 5.39
C MET A 35 -14.83 1.04 6.87
N LEU A 36 -13.80 1.43 7.65
CA LEU A 36 -13.78 1.20 9.10
C LEU A 36 -14.93 1.92 9.80
N ALA A 37 -15.20 3.16 9.43
CA ALA A 37 -16.31 3.94 10.00
C ALA A 37 -17.67 3.27 9.70
N ALA A 38 -17.87 2.81 8.47
CA ALA A 38 -19.06 2.07 8.06
C ALA A 38 -19.21 0.73 8.79
N ALA A 39 -18.12 0.07 9.11
CA ALA A 39 -18.09 -1.17 9.89
C ALA A 39 -18.15 -0.95 11.42
N HIS A 40 -18.29 0.27 11.90
CA HIS A 40 -18.24 0.64 13.33
C HIS A 40 -16.93 0.24 14.03
N LEU A 41 -15.81 0.27 13.31
CA LEU A 41 -14.46 -0.09 13.77
C LEU A 41 -13.51 1.12 13.71
N PRO A 42 -13.81 2.26 14.36
CA PRO A 42 -13.05 3.48 14.13
C PRO A 42 -11.57 3.32 14.48
N LEU A 43 -10.72 3.88 13.64
CA LEU A 43 -9.30 4.10 13.89
C LEU A 43 -9.06 5.61 13.92
N GLY A 44 -8.21 6.08 14.82
CA GLY A 44 -8.03 7.51 15.06
C GLY A 44 -7.66 8.30 13.81
N LEU A 45 -8.51 9.24 13.40
CA LEU A 45 -8.29 10.10 12.22
C LEU A 45 -7.07 11.01 12.38
N HIS A 46 -6.68 11.33 13.62
CA HIS A 46 -5.50 12.16 13.90
C HIS A 46 -4.19 11.63 13.31
N TYR A 47 -4.11 10.32 13.03
CA TYR A 47 -2.97 9.75 12.31
C TYR A 47 -2.94 10.23 10.86
N LEU A 48 -4.09 10.23 10.17
CA LEU A 48 -4.20 10.72 8.79
C LEU A 48 -3.96 12.23 8.75
N ASP A 49 -4.53 12.98 9.68
CA ASP A 49 -4.29 14.42 9.80
C ASP A 49 -2.79 14.72 9.97
N THR A 50 -2.09 13.91 10.75
CA THR A 50 -0.64 14.06 10.95
C THR A 50 0.14 13.74 9.67
N ALA A 51 -0.21 12.67 8.96
CA ALA A 51 0.41 12.32 7.70
C ALA A 51 0.19 13.43 6.65
N TRP A 52 -1.04 13.93 6.52
CA TRP A 52 -1.38 15.06 5.67
C TRP A 52 -0.59 16.31 6.03
N LYS A 53 -0.47 16.62 7.32
CA LYS A 53 0.31 17.78 7.78
C LYS A 53 1.76 17.70 7.31
N TYR A 54 2.43 16.56 7.46
CA TYR A 54 3.78 16.40 6.97
C TYR A 54 3.88 16.53 5.45
N LEU A 55 2.94 15.94 4.71
CA LEU A 55 2.91 16.05 3.26
C LEU A 55 2.71 17.51 2.82
N LEU A 56 1.72 18.19 3.36
CA LEU A 56 1.39 19.58 3.01
C LEU A 56 2.50 20.58 3.39
N GLN A 57 3.30 20.30 4.41
CA GLN A 57 4.49 21.09 4.74
C GLN A 57 5.58 21.06 3.65
N ASN A 58 5.51 20.09 2.73
CA ASN A 58 6.40 20.01 1.57
C ASN A 58 5.87 20.74 0.34
N HIS A 59 4.63 21.23 0.34
CA HIS A 59 3.97 21.87 -0.79
C HIS A 59 4.23 23.37 -0.98
N PRO A 60 4.85 24.15 -0.05
CA PRO A 60 5.29 25.50 -0.40
C PRO A 60 6.03 25.46 -1.72
N HIS A 61 5.74 26.44 -2.59
CA HIS A 61 6.16 26.38 -3.99
C HIS A 61 7.68 26.26 -4.16
N ASP A 62 8.48 26.94 -3.33
CA ASP A 62 9.94 26.84 -3.38
C ASP A 62 10.46 25.47 -2.95
N SER A 63 9.75 24.79 -2.05
CA SER A 63 10.10 23.45 -1.58
C SER A 63 9.81 22.43 -2.68
N ILE A 64 8.55 22.27 -3.10
CA ILE A 64 8.18 21.23 -4.08
C ILE A 64 8.75 21.52 -5.49
N CYS A 65 8.96 22.77 -5.86
CA CYS A 65 9.67 23.11 -7.09
C CYS A 65 11.14 22.72 -7.06
N GLY A 66 11.75 22.63 -5.87
CA GLY A 66 13.15 22.24 -5.71
C GLY A 66 14.14 23.39 -5.94
N CYS A 67 13.71 24.65 -5.75
CA CYS A 67 14.58 25.83 -5.82
C CYS A 67 15.06 26.32 -4.45
N SER A 68 14.70 25.63 -3.38
CA SER A 68 15.19 25.86 -2.03
C SER A 68 16.61 25.29 -1.83
N CYS A 69 17.24 25.64 -0.69
CA CYS A 69 18.55 25.10 -0.33
C CYS A 69 18.49 23.61 0.07
N ASP A 70 19.65 22.97 0.11
CA ASP A 70 19.79 21.54 0.40
C ASP A 70 19.24 21.14 1.78
N ASP A 71 19.29 22.04 2.78
CA ASP A 71 18.73 21.78 4.11
C ASP A 71 17.20 21.60 4.03
N VAL A 72 16.53 22.44 3.27
CA VAL A 72 15.09 22.33 3.02
C VAL A 72 14.77 21.04 2.29
N ALA A 73 15.58 20.67 1.28
CA ALA A 73 15.41 19.43 0.55
C ALA A 73 15.51 18.20 1.47
N ARG A 74 16.50 18.18 2.37
CA ARG A 74 16.64 17.09 3.38
C ARG A 74 15.48 17.04 4.37
N ASP A 75 14.95 18.18 4.78
CA ASP A 75 13.77 18.23 5.65
C ASP A 75 12.52 17.73 4.93
N MET A 76 12.36 18.01 3.64
CA MET A 76 11.27 17.45 2.83
C MET A 76 11.33 15.93 2.77
N GLU A 77 12.52 15.34 2.56
CA GLU A 77 12.71 13.89 2.54
C GLU A 77 12.28 13.23 3.86
N ARG A 78 12.64 13.85 5.00
CA ARG A 78 12.21 13.38 6.32
C ARG A 78 10.68 13.43 6.48
N ARG A 79 10.04 14.54 6.06
CA ARG A 79 8.58 14.68 6.14
C ARG A 79 7.86 13.70 5.25
N PHE A 80 8.36 13.43 4.03
CA PHE A 80 7.83 12.36 3.18
C PHE A 80 7.96 10.99 3.84
N ALA A 81 9.11 10.69 4.43
CA ALA A 81 9.29 9.43 5.17
C ALA A 81 8.29 9.29 6.31
N TRP A 82 8.11 10.32 7.14
CA TRP A 82 7.14 10.31 8.23
C TRP A 82 5.69 10.18 7.75
N ALA A 83 5.32 10.93 6.72
CA ALA A 83 3.97 10.80 6.13
C ALA A 83 3.71 9.38 5.61
N ARG A 84 4.68 8.81 4.90
CA ARG A 84 4.60 7.42 4.38
C ARG A 84 4.51 6.40 5.49
N ASP A 85 5.35 6.50 6.52
CA ASP A 85 5.38 5.54 7.62
C ASP A 85 4.05 5.54 8.40
N ILE A 86 3.53 6.72 8.73
CA ILE A 86 2.23 6.86 9.41
C ILE A 86 1.11 6.29 8.54
N MET A 87 1.07 6.66 7.26
CA MET A 87 0.08 6.18 6.31
C MET A 87 0.11 4.65 6.18
N GLN A 88 1.30 4.06 6.01
CA GLN A 88 1.45 2.61 5.87
C GLN A 88 1.01 1.86 7.14
N GLN A 89 1.36 2.35 8.32
CA GLN A 89 0.91 1.77 9.58
C GLN A 89 -0.60 1.86 9.73
N TYR A 90 -1.19 3.01 9.36
CA TYR A 90 -2.63 3.17 9.36
C TYR A 90 -3.33 2.18 8.42
N GLN A 91 -2.85 2.05 7.19
CA GLN A 91 -3.39 1.11 6.21
C GLN A 91 -3.33 -0.34 6.69
N GLN A 92 -2.18 -0.75 7.24
CA GLN A 92 -2.01 -2.11 7.77
C GLN A 92 -2.98 -2.40 8.92
N GLU A 93 -3.11 -1.48 9.88
CA GLU A 93 -4.03 -1.65 11.00
C GLU A 93 -5.49 -1.62 10.54
N ALA A 94 -5.84 -0.76 9.59
CA ALA A 94 -7.16 -0.70 9.00
C ALA A 94 -7.55 -2.02 8.32
N MET A 95 -6.68 -2.53 7.45
CA MET A 95 -6.90 -3.82 6.79
C MET A 95 -6.99 -4.97 7.79
N ARG A 96 -6.14 -4.99 8.82
CA ARG A 96 -6.18 -6.00 9.87
C ARG A 96 -7.51 -6.00 10.62
N ARG A 97 -8.06 -4.83 10.98
CA ARG A 97 -9.35 -4.72 11.66
C ARG A 97 -10.51 -5.17 10.78
N LEU A 98 -10.51 -4.77 9.51
CA LEU A 98 -11.53 -5.20 8.55
C LEU A 98 -11.44 -6.71 8.30
N ALA A 99 -10.25 -7.25 8.11
CA ALA A 99 -10.04 -8.68 7.90
C ALA A 99 -10.50 -9.52 9.11
N ALA A 100 -10.34 -9.01 10.33
CA ALA A 100 -10.79 -9.68 11.54
C ALA A 100 -12.32 -9.83 11.65
N GLN A 101 -13.11 -9.16 10.79
CA GLN A 101 -14.56 -9.32 10.70
C GLN A 101 -14.98 -10.48 9.76
N THR A 102 -14.03 -11.06 9.02
CA THR A 102 -14.32 -12.15 8.09
C THR A 102 -14.39 -13.48 8.85
N ASP A 103 -15.48 -14.21 8.69
CA ASP A 103 -15.60 -15.55 9.23
C ASP A 103 -14.76 -16.53 8.40
N THR A 104 -13.74 -17.11 9.02
CA THR A 104 -12.85 -18.09 8.41
C THR A 104 -13.01 -19.49 8.98
N GLN A 105 -14.08 -19.78 9.74
CA GLN A 105 -14.30 -21.08 10.38
C GLN A 105 -14.46 -22.23 9.37
N GLN A 106 -14.87 -21.92 8.14
CA GLN A 106 -15.04 -22.91 7.07
C GLN A 106 -13.77 -23.15 6.25
N THR A 107 -12.66 -22.42 6.55
CA THR A 107 -11.38 -22.62 5.87
C THR A 107 -10.79 -23.98 6.26
N LEU A 108 -10.39 -24.78 5.28
CA LEU A 108 -9.78 -26.09 5.53
C LEU A 108 -8.36 -25.92 6.12
N ALA A 109 -7.86 -26.98 6.75
CA ALA A 109 -6.57 -26.92 7.46
C ALA A 109 -5.36 -26.63 6.56
N ASP A 110 -5.46 -26.92 5.27
CA ASP A 110 -4.45 -26.71 4.24
C ASP A 110 -4.71 -25.46 3.38
N GLU A 111 -5.73 -24.70 3.71
CA GLU A 111 -6.08 -23.45 3.03
C GLU A 111 -5.62 -22.23 3.82
N ILE A 112 -5.24 -21.18 3.09
CA ILE A 112 -4.91 -19.88 3.66
C ILE A 112 -5.92 -18.87 3.16
N PRO A 113 -6.77 -18.31 4.03
CA PRO A 113 -7.73 -17.31 3.63
C PRO A 113 -7.01 -16.02 3.23
N VAL A 114 -7.34 -15.50 2.04
CA VAL A 114 -6.82 -14.24 1.51
C VAL A 114 -7.98 -13.30 1.30
N GLN A 115 -7.92 -12.12 1.92
CA GLN A 115 -8.90 -11.07 1.73
C GLN A 115 -8.32 -9.96 0.86
N LEU A 116 -9.03 -9.62 -0.20
CA LEU A 116 -8.70 -8.50 -1.07
C LEU A 116 -9.62 -7.32 -0.76
N PHE A 117 -9.04 -6.11 -0.71
CA PHE A 117 -9.77 -4.88 -0.53
C PHE A 117 -9.76 -4.10 -1.84
N HIS A 118 -10.93 -3.91 -2.43
CA HIS A 118 -11.11 -3.04 -3.58
C HIS A 118 -11.48 -1.64 -3.09
N LEU A 119 -10.57 -0.69 -3.26
CA LEU A 119 -10.69 0.66 -2.70
C LEU A 119 -11.11 1.71 -3.74
N SER A 120 -11.22 1.31 -5.00
CA SER A 120 -11.73 2.17 -6.08
C SER A 120 -13.27 2.14 -6.08
N PRO A 121 -13.95 3.27 -6.32
CA PRO A 121 -15.40 3.28 -6.50
C PRO A 121 -15.85 2.68 -7.85
N TRP A 122 -14.90 2.38 -8.72
CA TRP A 122 -15.15 1.83 -10.05
C TRP A 122 -14.82 0.35 -10.08
N PRO A 123 -15.66 -0.49 -10.69
CA PRO A 123 -15.33 -1.90 -10.87
C PRO A 123 -14.09 -2.05 -11.77
N GLU A 124 -13.20 -2.94 -11.39
CA GLU A 124 -12.04 -3.33 -12.20
C GLU A 124 -12.27 -4.75 -12.70
N GLU A 125 -12.37 -4.90 -14.01
CA GLU A 125 -12.44 -6.20 -14.65
C GLU A 125 -11.04 -6.67 -15.05
N ASN A 126 -10.75 -7.95 -14.83
CA ASN A 126 -9.47 -8.59 -15.19
C ASN A 126 -8.21 -7.95 -14.57
N ALA A 127 -8.33 -7.39 -13.37
CA ALA A 127 -7.20 -6.82 -12.66
C ALA A 127 -6.23 -7.90 -12.19
N ILE A 128 -4.94 -7.72 -12.51
CA ILE A 128 -3.88 -8.59 -11.99
C ILE A 128 -3.48 -8.10 -10.61
N GLN A 129 -3.64 -8.95 -9.60
CA GLN A 129 -3.22 -8.66 -8.24
C GLN A 129 -1.97 -9.44 -7.88
N THR A 130 -1.00 -8.76 -7.27
CA THR A 130 0.24 -9.40 -6.78
C THR A 130 0.30 -9.26 -5.27
N PHE A 131 0.47 -10.37 -4.57
CA PHE A 131 0.60 -10.38 -3.12
C PHE A 131 1.67 -11.39 -2.66
N THR A 132 2.10 -11.26 -1.42
CA THR A 132 3.10 -12.14 -0.81
C THR A 132 2.45 -13.00 0.26
N LEU A 133 2.55 -14.31 0.11
CA LEU A 133 2.20 -15.28 1.15
C LEU A 133 3.43 -15.67 1.95
N ARG A 134 3.27 -15.76 3.26
CA ARG A 134 4.25 -16.37 4.15
C ARG A 134 3.75 -17.75 4.55
N LEU A 135 4.48 -18.77 4.17
CA LEU A 135 4.17 -20.15 4.51
C LEU A 135 5.04 -20.59 5.69
N PRO A 136 4.60 -21.56 6.51
CA PRO A 136 5.44 -22.22 7.50
C PRO A 136 6.75 -22.72 6.87
N ALA A 137 7.85 -22.70 7.63
CA ALA A 137 9.19 -23.02 7.11
C ALA A 137 9.32 -24.47 6.59
N ASP A 138 8.51 -25.38 7.12
CA ASP A 138 8.45 -26.80 6.77
C ASP A 138 7.45 -27.14 5.65
N THR A 139 6.78 -26.13 5.10
CA THR A 139 5.80 -26.32 4.04
C THR A 139 6.47 -26.88 2.77
N LEU A 140 6.05 -28.07 2.34
CA LEU A 140 6.42 -28.63 1.07
C LEU A 140 5.45 -28.13 -0.01
N LEU A 141 5.82 -27.05 -0.71
CA LEU A 141 5.01 -26.49 -1.77
C LEU A 141 5.11 -27.36 -3.04
N ARG A 142 4.03 -28.06 -3.38
CA ARG A 142 3.90 -28.85 -4.61
C ARG A 142 3.15 -28.14 -5.71
N GLY A 143 2.39 -27.11 -5.36
CA GLY A 143 1.59 -26.30 -6.26
C GLY A 143 0.82 -25.26 -5.46
N LEU A 144 0.19 -24.31 -6.15
CA LEU A 144 -0.67 -23.29 -5.58
C LEU A 144 -1.95 -23.24 -6.42
N ALA A 145 -3.08 -23.28 -5.77
CA ALA A 145 -4.38 -22.96 -6.37
C ALA A 145 -5.01 -21.82 -5.58
N ILE A 146 -5.70 -20.92 -6.27
CA ILE A 146 -6.49 -19.87 -5.63
C ILE A 146 -7.94 -20.13 -6.01
N ARG A 147 -8.83 -20.09 -5.02
CA ARG A 147 -10.27 -20.24 -5.21
C ARG A 147 -11.02 -19.09 -4.57
N THR A 148 -12.13 -18.74 -5.17
CA THR A 148 -13.12 -17.87 -4.55
C THR A 148 -13.85 -18.59 -3.42
N ALA A 149 -14.55 -17.85 -2.56
CA ALA A 149 -15.33 -18.43 -1.47
C ALA A 149 -16.46 -19.38 -1.95
N ASP A 150 -16.94 -19.20 -3.18
CA ASP A 150 -17.92 -20.07 -3.85
C ASP A 150 -17.27 -21.24 -4.62
N GLY A 151 -15.94 -21.41 -4.51
CA GLY A 151 -15.21 -22.59 -5.01
C GLY A 151 -14.73 -22.48 -6.46
N GLN A 152 -14.82 -21.29 -7.09
CA GLN A 152 -14.31 -21.10 -8.47
C GLN A 152 -12.79 -20.94 -8.46
N ASP A 153 -12.09 -21.61 -9.38
CA ASP A 153 -10.65 -21.49 -9.53
C ASP A 153 -10.29 -20.14 -10.20
N ILE A 154 -9.32 -19.46 -9.60
CA ILE A 154 -8.74 -18.21 -10.13
C ILE A 154 -7.37 -18.53 -10.72
N PRO A 155 -7.11 -18.16 -12.00
CA PRO A 155 -5.79 -18.33 -12.59
C PRO A 155 -4.73 -17.60 -11.78
N CYS A 156 -3.66 -18.30 -11.42
CA CYS A 156 -2.55 -17.73 -10.67
C CYS A 156 -1.21 -18.30 -11.10
N GLN A 157 -0.14 -17.55 -10.83
CA GLN A 157 1.23 -18.01 -11.03
C GLN A 157 2.12 -17.55 -9.89
N ILE A 158 3.14 -18.34 -9.58
CA ILE A 158 4.18 -17.96 -8.64
C ILE A 158 5.20 -17.12 -9.39
N VAL A 159 5.27 -15.83 -9.06
CA VAL A 159 6.23 -14.89 -9.67
C VAL A 159 7.61 -15.04 -9.03
N ARG A 160 7.65 -15.29 -7.71
CA ARG A 160 8.89 -15.42 -6.95
C ARG A 160 8.68 -16.29 -5.72
N LEU A 161 9.60 -17.21 -5.50
CA LEU A 161 9.67 -18.01 -4.28
C LEU A 161 10.95 -17.68 -3.51
N ARG A 162 10.87 -17.54 -2.18
CA ARG A 162 12.04 -17.40 -1.31
C ARG A 162 11.98 -18.47 -0.22
N LYS A 163 13.08 -19.19 -0.06
CA LYS A 163 13.28 -20.13 1.04
C LYS A 163 14.61 -19.78 1.71
N ASP A 164 14.60 -19.59 3.02
CA ASP A 164 15.82 -19.28 3.81
C ASP A 164 16.64 -18.10 3.25
N GLY A 165 15.95 -17.09 2.74
CA GLY A 165 16.57 -15.91 2.11
C GLY A 165 17.05 -16.11 0.66
N VAL A 166 16.99 -17.33 0.14
CA VAL A 166 17.33 -17.64 -1.25
C VAL A 166 16.12 -17.45 -2.16
N ILE A 167 16.30 -16.75 -3.28
CA ILE A 167 15.27 -16.62 -4.32
C ILE A 167 15.32 -17.89 -5.18
N LEU A 168 14.22 -18.62 -5.19
CA LEU A 168 14.02 -19.75 -6.10
C LEU A 168 13.15 -19.23 -7.27
N HIS A 169 13.65 -19.42 -8.48
CA HIS A 169 12.81 -19.18 -9.66
C HIS A 169 11.94 -20.42 -9.88
N PRO A 170 10.64 -20.26 -10.17
CA PRO A 170 9.84 -21.40 -10.62
C PRO A 170 10.53 -21.97 -11.86
N MET A 171 10.81 -23.25 -11.85
CA MET A 171 11.27 -23.92 -13.06
C MET A 171 10.10 -23.99 -14.03
N ASP A 172 10.32 -23.62 -15.27
CA ASP A 172 9.37 -23.70 -16.39
C ASP A 172 8.82 -25.12 -16.59
#